data_413938a6b23303b01da32b8a54a3175d
#
_entry.id   413938a6b23303b01da32b8a54a3175d
#
_cell.length_a   1.000
_cell.length_b   1.000
_cell.length_c   1.000
_cell.angle_alpha   90.00
_cell.angle_beta   90.00
_cell.angle_gamma   90.00
#
_symmetry.space_group_name_H-M   'P 1'
#
loop_
_entity.id
_entity.type
_entity.pdbx_description
1 polymer ?
#
loop_
_entity_poly.entity_id
_entity_poly.type
_entity_poly.pdbx_seq_one_letter_code
_entity_poly.pdbx_strand_id
1 'polypeptide(L)'
;MLAEIPAILILVGIAAYIVLAGADFGAPFWTLTARGERADQIREQTHRSMAPVWEANHVWLIFVLVVCWTAYPEVFGSIFSTLWIPLLLAALGIVLRATSYVVGGEADRPVVVWISTASSLLAPFFLGTVIGAIAGGTVPLGNAAGDPITSWVNPISITVGILAVIFCAYLAAVYLAADANRSGHPGLADAFRTRAIAAGVVSGLVAVAGLLVMGTDDSSIYDGLTSGAGLVAVIISGLAGIGAIVLLVARKFSAARVAAALATAAVVAGWGLAQSPDILPGLTIDEAAAPDNVIIALLFAIGIGLLVLVPSIALLYGLVLDGRFDSATEDGGSRAGSPIKPIDSPERRAVLGVLALLGGGALLSLSMDGGFFLYLGVLMLFAGVVTGAITLARSLLSTVAE
;
A
#
# COMPACT_ATOMS: atom_id res chain seq x y z
N MET A 1 21.56 15.75 1.69
CA MET A 1 21.35 15.05 0.41
C MET A 1 21.29 13.52 0.57
N LEU A 2 22.31 12.83 1.13
CA LEU A 2 22.24 11.36 1.29
C LEU A 2 21.12 10.95 2.24
N ALA A 3 20.93 11.65 3.32
CA ALA A 3 19.89 11.44 4.31
C ALA A 3 18.45 11.64 3.76
N GLU A 4 18.25 12.46 2.75
CA GLU A 4 16.92 12.75 2.18
C GLU A 4 16.41 11.63 1.28
N ILE A 5 17.31 10.82 0.68
CA ILE A 5 16.91 9.77 -0.28
C ILE A 5 15.98 8.74 0.36
N PRO A 6 16.27 8.19 1.58
CA PRO A 6 15.34 7.28 2.23
C PRO A 6 13.97 7.94 2.56
N ALA A 7 13.93 9.24 2.89
CA ALA A 7 12.66 9.94 3.13
C ALA A 7 11.81 10.02 1.86
N ILE A 8 12.43 10.32 0.71
CA ILE A 8 11.76 10.30 -0.59
C ILE A 8 11.25 8.88 -0.91
N LEU A 9 12.05 7.84 -0.65
CA LEU A 9 11.64 6.46 -0.87
C LEU A 9 10.46 6.05 0.04
N ILE A 10 10.44 6.52 1.29
CA ILE A 10 9.30 6.32 2.21
C ILE A 10 8.04 6.99 1.63
N LEU A 11 8.13 8.23 1.17
CA LEU A 11 6.99 8.93 0.56
C LEU A 11 6.48 8.23 -0.71
N VAL A 12 7.39 7.77 -1.57
CA VAL A 12 7.02 6.96 -2.76
C VAL A 12 6.35 5.66 -2.34
N GLY A 13 6.88 4.97 -1.31
CA GLY A 13 6.29 3.75 -0.77
C GLY A 13 4.89 3.98 -0.19
N ILE A 14 4.68 5.06 0.56
CA ILE A 14 3.37 5.45 1.11
C ILE A 14 2.40 5.77 -0.03
N ALA A 15 2.82 6.56 -1.02
CA ALA A 15 1.99 6.89 -2.19
C ALA A 15 1.60 5.63 -2.97
N ALA A 16 2.55 4.72 -3.23
CA ALA A 16 2.28 3.45 -3.89
C ALA A 16 1.32 2.58 -3.07
N TYR A 17 1.51 2.50 -1.75
CA TYR A 17 0.61 1.74 -0.88
C TYR A 17 -0.82 2.30 -0.91
N ILE A 18 -1.01 3.61 -0.77
CA ILE A 18 -2.36 4.22 -0.81
C ILE A 18 -3.00 4.03 -2.18
N VAL A 19 -2.27 4.22 -3.26
CA VAL A 19 -2.80 4.11 -4.64
C VAL A 19 -3.17 2.66 -4.99
N LEU A 20 -2.38 1.68 -4.57
CA LEU A 20 -2.57 0.27 -4.92
C LEU A 20 -3.43 -0.47 -3.89
N ALA A 21 -3.05 -0.45 -2.62
CA ALA A 21 -3.79 -1.12 -1.55
C ALA A 21 -5.05 -0.36 -1.13
N GLY A 22 -5.09 0.97 -1.33
CA GLY A 22 -6.26 1.78 -1.00
C GLY A 22 -7.52 1.31 -1.74
N ALA A 23 -7.40 0.95 -3.02
CA ALA A 23 -8.52 0.39 -3.77
C ALA A 23 -9.00 -0.95 -3.20
N ASP A 24 -8.09 -1.77 -2.68
CA ASP A 24 -8.41 -3.04 -2.04
C ASP A 24 -9.19 -2.84 -0.74
N PHE A 25 -8.75 -1.94 0.13
CA PHE A 25 -9.48 -1.60 1.35
C PHE A 25 -10.82 -0.91 1.08
N GLY A 26 -10.92 -0.09 0.03
CA GLY A 26 -12.16 0.63 -0.30
C GLY A 26 -13.22 -0.24 -0.97
N ALA A 27 -12.85 -1.34 -1.59
CA ALA A 27 -13.75 -2.19 -2.36
C ALA A 27 -14.90 -2.80 -1.53
N PRO A 28 -14.70 -3.33 -0.30
CA PRO A 28 -15.79 -3.86 0.51
C PRO A 28 -16.81 -2.81 0.95
N PHE A 29 -16.43 -1.54 1.05
CA PHE A 29 -17.39 -0.46 1.31
C PHE A 29 -18.50 -0.43 0.24
N TRP A 30 -18.14 -0.68 -1.01
CA TRP A 30 -19.12 -0.72 -2.10
C TRP A 30 -19.93 -2.01 -2.13
N THR A 31 -19.40 -3.12 -1.66
CA THR A 31 -20.19 -4.35 -1.49
C THR A 31 -21.22 -4.22 -0.38
N LEU A 32 -20.89 -3.57 0.73
CA LEU A 32 -21.80 -3.31 1.82
C LEU A 32 -22.99 -2.41 1.39
N THR A 33 -22.67 -1.39 0.59
CA THR A 33 -23.67 -0.43 0.10
C THR A 33 -24.42 -0.89 -1.15
N ALA A 34 -24.07 -2.06 -1.69
CA ALA A 34 -24.73 -2.65 -2.85
C ALA A 34 -26.14 -3.11 -2.49
N ARG A 35 -27.15 -2.61 -3.22
CA ARG A 35 -28.57 -2.93 -3.04
C ARG A 35 -29.25 -3.09 -4.39
N GLY A 36 -30.40 -3.78 -4.41
CA GLY A 36 -31.21 -4.01 -5.59
C GLY A 36 -30.64 -5.11 -6.51
N GLU A 37 -31.17 -5.19 -7.73
CA GLU A 37 -30.90 -6.26 -8.71
C GLU A 37 -29.43 -6.40 -9.12
N ARG A 38 -28.60 -5.38 -8.93
CA ARG A 38 -27.15 -5.39 -9.27
C ARG A 38 -26.25 -5.69 -8.08
N ALA A 39 -26.79 -5.97 -6.90
CA ALA A 39 -25.99 -6.14 -5.71
C ALA A 39 -24.98 -7.29 -5.86
N ASP A 40 -25.40 -8.41 -6.42
CA ASP A 40 -24.56 -9.60 -6.60
C ASP A 40 -23.49 -9.35 -7.66
N GLN A 41 -23.82 -8.68 -8.77
CA GLN A 41 -22.85 -8.28 -9.78
C GLN A 41 -21.77 -7.34 -9.22
N ILE A 42 -22.13 -6.42 -8.33
CA ILE A 42 -21.19 -5.52 -7.65
C ILE A 42 -20.25 -6.31 -6.73
N ARG A 43 -20.78 -7.28 -5.97
CA ARG A 43 -19.99 -8.14 -5.08
C ARG A 43 -18.99 -8.99 -5.87
N GLU A 44 -19.49 -9.66 -6.92
CA GLU A 44 -18.68 -10.50 -7.78
C GLU A 44 -17.57 -9.71 -8.48
N GLN A 45 -17.90 -8.56 -9.10
CA GLN A 45 -16.91 -7.70 -9.74
C GLN A 45 -15.85 -7.23 -8.76
N THR A 46 -16.25 -6.85 -7.55
CA THR A 46 -15.33 -6.39 -6.50
C THR A 46 -14.35 -7.50 -6.12
N HIS A 47 -14.83 -8.72 -5.90
CA HIS A 47 -13.98 -9.85 -5.54
C HIS A 47 -13.01 -10.20 -6.68
N ARG A 48 -13.51 -10.29 -7.91
CA ARG A 48 -12.70 -10.63 -9.10
C ARG A 48 -11.59 -9.62 -9.37
N SER A 49 -11.87 -8.32 -9.20
CA SER A 49 -10.88 -7.27 -9.49
C SER A 49 -9.77 -7.14 -8.44
N MET A 50 -10.04 -7.48 -7.17
CA MET A 50 -9.10 -7.23 -6.07
C MET A 50 -8.30 -8.47 -5.68
N ALA A 51 -8.86 -9.67 -5.79
CA ALA A 51 -8.24 -10.91 -5.35
C ALA A 51 -6.84 -11.20 -5.95
N PRO A 52 -6.53 -10.90 -7.22
CA PRO A 52 -5.23 -11.25 -7.80
C PRO A 52 -4.06 -10.40 -7.29
N VAL A 53 -4.30 -9.21 -6.73
CA VAL A 53 -3.24 -8.21 -6.48
C VAL A 53 -3.09 -7.79 -5.02
N TRP A 54 -3.97 -8.24 -4.12
CA TRP A 54 -3.98 -7.77 -2.74
C TRP A 54 -2.68 -8.06 -1.97
N GLU A 55 -2.07 -9.23 -2.17
CA GLU A 55 -0.81 -9.59 -1.52
C GLU A 55 0.34 -8.68 -1.97
N ALA A 56 0.45 -8.45 -3.29
CA ALA A 56 1.50 -7.62 -3.86
C ALA A 56 1.41 -6.16 -3.38
N ASN A 57 0.22 -5.67 -3.09
CA ASN A 57 0.02 -4.30 -2.64
C ASN A 57 0.60 -4.05 -1.24
N HIS A 58 0.62 -5.06 -0.35
CA HIS A 58 1.12 -4.92 1.02
C HIS A 58 2.66 -4.86 1.11
N VAL A 59 3.37 -5.25 0.05
CA VAL A 59 4.84 -5.13 -0.01
C VAL A 59 5.30 -3.69 0.19
N TRP A 60 4.53 -2.70 -0.27
CA TRP A 60 4.85 -1.29 -0.11
C TRP A 60 4.83 -0.83 1.36
N LEU A 61 3.90 -1.35 2.17
CA LEU A 61 3.87 -1.06 3.60
C LEU A 61 5.11 -1.61 4.30
N ILE A 62 5.47 -2.87 4.00
CA ILE A 62 6.68 -3.50 4.56
C ILE A 62 7.93 -2.71 4.13
N PHE A 63 7.99 -2.29 2.88
CA PHE A 63 9.08 -1.45 2.36
C PHE A 63 9.23 -0.15 3.18
N VAL A 64 8.14 0.59 3.40
CA VAL A 64 8.13 1.82 4.22
C VAL A 64 8.63 1.56 5.63
N LEU A 65 8.16 0.49 6.28
CA LEU A 65 8.55 0.14 7.64
C LEU A 65 10.05 -0.19 7.73
N VAL A 66 10.56 -0.99 6.80
CA VAL A 66 11.98 -1.40 6.79
C VAL A 66 12.88 -0.20 6.51
N VAL A 67 12.52 0.64 5.52
CA VAL A 67 13.32 1.84 5.20
C VAL A 67 13.32 2.82 6.37
N CYS A 68 12.16 3.08 6.98
CA CYS A 68 12.06 3.97 8.14
C CYS A 68 12.87 3.45 9.33
N TRP A 69 12.75 2.16 9.67
CA TRP A 69 13.50 1.55 10.76
C TRP A 69 15.01 1.62 10.53
N THR A 70 15.46 1.38 9.31
CA THR A 70 16.89 1.30 9.00
C THR A 70 17.52 2.69 8.85
N ALA A 71 16.83 3.61 8.15
CA ALA A 71 17.37 4.94 7.86
C ALA A 71 17.14 5.95 8.99
N TYR A 72 16.04 5.80 9.76
CA TYR A 72 15.64 6.74 10.82
C TYR A 72 15.21 6.01 12.09
N PRO A 73 16.12 5.28 12.78
CA PRO A 73 15.75 4.39 13.89
C PRO A 73 15.11 5.13 15.07
N GLU A 74 15.52 6.35 15.35
CA GLU A 74 14.97 7.16 16.44
C GLU A 74 13.54 7.63 16.12
N VAL A 75 13.29 8.04 14.87
CA VAL A 75 11.95 8.39 14.38
C VAL A 75 11.03 7.18 14.43
N PHE A 76 11.50 6.02 13.95
CA PHE A 76 10.75 4.78 14.01
C PHE A 76 10.38 4.41 15.45
N GLY A 77 11.35 4.46 16.38
CA GLY A 77 11.12 4.19 17.79
C GLY A 77 10.10 5.14 18.42
N SER A 78 10.18 6.43 18.14
CA SER A 78 9.27 7.46 18.63
C SER A 78 7.83 7.24 18.12
N ILE A 79 7.66 7.00 16.81
CA ILE A 79 6.36 6.76 16.19
C ILE A 79 5.73 5.47 16.75
N PHE A 80 6.47 4.36 16.73
CA PHE A 80 5.92 3.06 17.12
C PHE A 80 5.62 2.95 18.60
N SER A 81 6.38 3.60 19.45
CA SER A 81 6.12 3.60 20.89
C SER A 81 4.99 4.55 21.31
N THR A 82 4.84 5.70 20.64
CA THR A 82 3.78 6.66 20.93
C THR A 82 2.44 6.23 20.32
N LEU A 83 2.47 5.79 19.04
CA LEU A 83 1.27 5.47 18.27
C LEU A 83 0.98 3.96 18.20
N TRP A 84 1.42 3.18 19.19
CA TRP A 84 1.25 1.73 19.18
C TRP A 84 -0.23 1.29 19.10
N ILE A 85 -1.16 2.08 19.68
CA ILE A 85 -2.60 1.76 19.66
C ILE A 85 -3.14 1.85 18.21
N PRO A 86 -3.08 2.98 17.49
CA PRO A 86 -3.58 3.04 16.13
C PRO A 86 -2.80 2.11 15.18
N LEU A 87 -1.49 1.91 15.38
CA LEU A 87 -0.72 0.95 14.59
C LEU A 87 -1.20 -0.49 14.81
N LEU A 88 -1.48 -0.89 16.06
CA LEU A 88 -2.04 -2.22 16.36
C LEU A 88 -3.42 -2.40 15.73
N LEU A 89 -4.28 -1.39 15.80
CA LEU A 89 -5.63 -1.43 15.21
C LEU A 89 -5.57 -1.45 13.67
N ALA A 90 -4.62 -0.74 13.07
CA ALA A 90 -4.35 -0.84 11.65
C ALA A 90 -3.89 -2.25 11.24
N ALA A 91 -2.94 -2.83 11.99
CA ALA A 91 -2.46 -4.19 11.77
C ALA A 91 -3.61 -5.21 11.90
N LEU A 92 -4.48 -5.06 12.89
CA LEU A 92 -5.70 -5.87 13.01
C LEU A 92 -6.59 -5.74 11.78
N GLY A 93 -6.79 -4.54 11.26
CA GLY A 93 -7.54 -4.31 10.01
C GLY A 93 -6.92 -5.04 8.82
N ILE A 94 -5.59 -5.01 8.68
CA ILE A 94 -4.87 -5.72 7.62
C ILE A 94 -5.03 -7.24 7.76
N VAL A 95 -4.90 -7.78 8.98
CA VAL A 95 -5.11 -9.22 9.25
C VAL A 95 -6.53 -9.64 8.92
N LEU A 96 -7.53 -8.85 9.32
CA LEU A 96 -8.93 -9.10 8.98
C LEU A 96 -9.14 -9.10 7.46
N ARG A 97 -8.47 -8.21 6.74
CA ARG A 97 -8.53 -8.18 5.28
C ARG A 97 -7.96 -9.45 4.65
N ALA A 98 -6.77 -9.87 5.07
CA ALA A 98 -6.15 -11.12 4.63
C ALA A 98 -7.06 -12.32 4.94
N THR A 99 -7.63 -12.39 6.14
CA THR A 99 -8.57 -13.44 6.53
C THR A 99 -9.80 -13.48 5.63
N SER A 100 -10.34 -12.32 5.23
CA SER A 100 -11.51 -12.26 4.35
C SER A 100 -11.24 -12.88 2.97
N TYR A 101 -10.02 -12.83 2.45
CA TYR A 101 -9.63 -13.48 1.21
C TYR A 101 -9.47 -15.00 1.36
N VAL A 102 -8.85 -15.43 2.45
CA VAL A 102 -8.61 -16.87 2.71
C VAL A 102 -9.94 -17.62 2.96
N VAL A 103 -10.86 -17.00 3.70
CA VAL A 103 -12.18 -17.59 4.05
C VAL A 103 -13.22 -17.30 2.97
N GLY A 104 -12.96 -16.42 2.04
CA GLY A 104 -13.89 -15.82 1.07
C GLY A 104 -14.47 -16.77 0.00
N GLY A 105 -14.08 -18.06 -0.02
CA GLY A 105 -14.79 -19.09 -0.81
C GLY A 105 -16.27 -19.27 -0.42
N GLU A 106 -16.72 -18.61 0.66
CA GLU A 106 -18.09 -18.55 1.16
C GLU A 106 -18.55 -17.08 1.30
N ALA A 107 -18.39 -16.30 0.24
CA ALA A 107 -18.62 -14.84 0.18
C ALA A 107 -20.00 -14.38 0.68
N ASP A 108 -20.98 -15.28 0.73
CA ASP A 108 -22.35 -14.99 1.18
C ASP A 108 -22.55 -15.12 2.71
N ARG A 109 -21.53 -15.56 3.46
CA ARG A 109 -21.68 -15.64 4.91
C ARG A 109 -21.64 -14.24 5.51
N PRO A 110 -22.65 -13.86 6.34
CA PRO A 110 -22.69 -12.53 6.97
C PRO A 110 -21.42 -12.16 7.73
N VAL A 111 -20.76 -13.14 8.36
CA VAL A 111 -19.51 -12.95 9.13
C VAL A 111 -18.37 -12.49 8.20
N VAL A 112 -18.22 -13.09 7.01
CA VAL A 112 -17.18 -12.70 6.04
C VAL A 112 -17.39 -11.27 5.56
N VAL A 113 -18.65 -10.91 5.27
CA VAL A 113 -19.02 -9.53 4.89
C VAL A 113 -18.65 -8.54 5.99
N TRP A 114 -18.95 -8.85 7.25
CA TRP A 114 -18.60 -8.00 8.38
C TRP A 114 -17.09 -7.87 8.59
N ILE A 115 -16.33 -8.97 8.53
CA ILE A 115 -14.87 -8.97 8.63
C ILE A 115 -14.26 -8.10 7.53
N SER A 116 -14.70 -8.28 6.30
CA SER A 116 -14.24 -7.51 5.14
C SER A 116 -14.57 -6.03 5.27
N THR A 117 -15.77 -5.70 5.76
CA THR A 117 -16.18 -4.30 6.00
C THR A 117 -15.39 -3.66 7.13
N ALA A 118 -15.22 -4.36 8.25
CA ALA A 118 -14.41 -3.86 9.37
C ALA A 118 -12.98 -3.57 8.94
N SER A 119 -12.36 -4.45 8.14
CA SER A 119 -11.02 -4.23 7.60
C SER A 119 -10.93 -2.98 6.73
N SER A 120 -11.98 -2.70 5.95
CA SER A 120 -12.06 -1.53 5.06
C SER A 120 -12.09 -0.20 5.80
N LEU A 121 -12.54 -0.19 7.03
CA LEU A 121 -12.58 1.00 7.88
C LEU A 121 -11.35 1.08 8.79
N LEU A 122 -10.99 -0.03 9.46
CA LEU A 122 -9.94 -0.04 10.48
C LEU A 122 -8.56 0.31 9.89
N ALA A 123 -8.10 -0.43 8.88
CA ALA A 123 -6.75 -0.25 8.38
C ALA A 123 -6.49 1.17 7.84
N PRO A 124 -7.28 1.70 6.87
CA PRO A 124 -7.01 3.02 6.33
C PRO A 124 -7.28 4.14 7.35
N PHE A 125 -8.29 3.99 8.23
CA PHE A 125 -8.56 4.99 9.25
C PHE A 125 -7.37 5.14 10.21
N PHE A 126 -6.90 4.05 10.81
CA PHE A 126 -5.83 4.11 11.79
C PHE A 126 -4.46 4.42 11.16
N LEU A 127 -4.16 3.95 9.96
CA LEU A 127 -2.96 4.41 9.25
C LEU A 127 -3.04 5.91 8.92
N GLY A 128 -4.22 6.39 8.56
CA GLY A 128 -4.46 7.82 8.34
C GLY A 128 -4.28 8.63 9.62
N THR A 129 -4.78 8.15 10.79
CA THR A 129 -4.55 8.84 12.07
C THR A 129 -3.08 8.88 12.46
N VAL A 130 -2.29 7.86 12.14
CA VAL A 130 -0.82 7.86 12.34
C VAL A 130 -0.17 8.97 11.50
N ILE A 131 -0.50 9.06 10.21
CA ILE A 131 0.01 10.13 9.35
C ILE A 131 -0.44 11.50 9.87
N GLY A 132 -1.70 11.63 10.29
CA GLY A 132 -2.23 12.86 10.87
C GLY A 132 -1.54 13.27 12.17
N ALA A 133 -1.18 12.32 13.02
CA ALA A 133 -0.42 12.58 14.25
C ALA A 133 1.00 13.09 13.96
N ILE A 134 1.67 12.51 12.96
CA ILE A 134 2.99 12.98 12.51
C ILE A 134 2.86 14.39 11.92
N ALA A 135 1.91 14.61 11.02
CA ALA A 135 1.66 15.89 10.40
C ALA A 135 1.26 16.98 11.39
N GLY A 136 0.46 16.64 12.41
CA GLY A 136 0.05 17.55 13.48
C GLY A 136 1.12 17.80 14.54
N GLY A 137 2.32 17.21 14.40
CA GLY A 137 3.42 17.43 15.36
C GLY A 137 3.16 16.85 16.76
N THR A 138 2.26 15.88 16.89
CA THR A 138 1.85 15.32 18.20
C THR A 138 2.66 14.08 18.63
N VAL A 139 3.69 13.73 17.86
CA VAL A 139 4.62 12.65 18.15
C VAL A 139 5.95 13.27 18.62
N PRO A 140 6.21 13.34 19.95
CA PRO A 140 7.47 13.85 20.46
C PRO A 140 8.60 12.87 20.21
N LEU A 141 9.83 13.40 20.19
CA LEU A 141 11.04 12.60 20.08
C LEU A 141 11.26 11.77 21.35
N GLY A 142 11.59 10.50 21.18
CA GLY A 142 11.91 9.55 22.24
C GLY A 142 10.93 8.39 22.38
N ASN A 143 11.43 7.27 22.86
CA ASN A 143 10.59 6.08 23.08
C ASN A 143 9.57 6.32 24.19
N ALA A 144 8.30 6.10 23.90
CA ALA A 144 7.17 6.31 24.80
C ALA A 144 7.09 7.72 25.40
N ALA A 145 7.59 8.73 24.68
CA ALA A 145 7.58 10.12 25.13
C ALA A 145 6.21 10.80 24.98
N GLY A 146 5.38 10.31 24.02
CA GLY A 146 4.04 10.83 23.77
C GLY A 146 2.95 10.09 24.52
N ASP A 147 1.81 10.78 24.71
CA ASP A 147 0.62 10.15 25.28
C ASP A 147 -0.02 9.18 24.26
N PRO A 148 -0.31 7.93 24.64
CA PRO A 148 -0.76 6.89 23.71
C PRO A 148 -2.19 7.10 23.17
N ILE A 149 -2.94 8.08 23.68
CA ILE A 149 -4.31 8.38 23.24
C ILE A 149 -4.37 9.77 22.60
N THR A 150 -3.96 10.83 23.29
CA THR A 150 -4.11 12.21 22.81
C THR A 150 -3.20 12.51 21.63
N SER A 151 -2.11 11.78 21.45
CA SER A 151 -1.22 11.93 20.28
C SER A 151 -1.91 11.63 18.96
N TRP A 152 -2.96 10.79 18.91
CA TRP A 152 -3.70 10.49 17.68
C TRP A 152 -5.21 10.78 17.77
N VAL A 153 -5.75 10.99 18.97
CA VAL A 153 -7.15 11.42 19.17
C VAL A 153 -7.20 12.95 19.23
N ASN A 154 -6.97 13.57 18.09
CA ASN A 154 -7.01 15.02 17.90
C ASN A 154 -7.65 15.36 16.55
N PRO A 155 -8.09 16.62 16.32
CA PRO A 155 -8.84 17.00 15.11
C PRO A 155 -8.09 16.70 13.82
N ILE A 156 -6.78 16.97 13.74
CA ILE A 156 -5.96 16.74 12.53
C ILE A 156 -5.88 15.23 12.25
N SER A 157 -5.49 14.43 13.23
CA SER A 157 -5.34 12.99 13.06
C SER A 157 -6.64 12.31 12.66
N ILE A 158 -7.76 12.64 13.32
CA ILE A 158 -9.07 12.09 12.99
C ILE A 158 -9.50 12.51 11.57
N THR A 159 -9.27 13.76 11.18
CA THR A 159 -9.62 14.23 9.83
C THR A 159 -8.81 13.50 8.76
N VAL A 160 -7.50 13.29 8.96
CA VAL A 160 -6.65 12.53 8.03
C VAL A 160 -7.08 11.05 8.01
N GLY A 161 -7.47 10.46 9.14
CA GLY A 161 -8.04 9.11 9.20
C GLY A 161 -9.32 8.97 8.37
N ILE A 162 -10.26 9.91 8.52
CA ILE A 162 -11.49 9.96 7.71
C ILE A 162 -11.17 10.12 6.23
N LEU A 163 -10.26 11.04 5.89
CA LEU A 163 -9.82 11.29 4.52
C LEU A 163 -9.22 10.03 3.89
N ALA A 164 -8.41 9.27 4.62
CA ALA A 164 -7.83 8.02 4.15
C ALA A 164 -8.90 6.97 3.79
N VAL A 165 -9.94 6.80 4.62
CA VAL A 165 -11.08 5.90 4.33
C VAL A 165 -11.81 6.34 3.06
N ILE A 166 -12.09 7.64 2.92
CA ILE A 166 -12.80 8.18 1.76
C ILE A 166 -11.96 8.04 0.49
N PHE A 167 -10.66 8.27 0.56
CA PHE A 167 -9.75 8.05 -0.56
C PHE A 167 -9.71 6.59 -0.99
N CYS A 168 -9.68 5.64 -0.06
CA CYS A 168 -9.78 4.22 -0.37
C CYS A 168 -11.08 3.90 -1.09
N ALA A 169 -12.22 4.38 -0.60
CA ALA A 169 -13.51 4.19 -1.24
C ALA A 169 -13.56 4.82 -2.64
N TYR A 170 -13.00 6.02 -2.80
CA TYR A 170 -12.90 6.72 -4.08
C TYR A 170 -12.06 5.94 -5.10
N LEU A 171 -10.83 5.56 -4.74
CA LEU A 171 -9.93 4.81 -5.61
C LEU A 171 -10.56 3.48 -6.02
N ALA A 172 -11.20 2.76 -5.08
CA ALA A 172 -11.92 1.52 -5.37
C ALA A 172 -13.00 1.74 -6.41
N ALA A 173 -13.84 2.76 -6.26
CA ALA A 173 -14.93 3.02 -7.22
C ALA A 173 -14.40 3.37 -8.61
N VAL A 174 -13.31 4.16 -8.70
CA VAL A 174 -12.67 4.52 -9.98
C VAL A 174 -12.09 3.29 -10.67
N TYR A 175 -11.39 2.43 -9.91
CA TYR A 175 -10.75 1.23 -10.45
C TYR A 175 -11.78 0.19 -10.87
N LEU A 176 -12.80 -0.05 -10.05
CA LEU A 176 -13.90 -0.95 -10.39
C LEU A 176 -14.70 -0.48 -11.60
N ALA A 177 -14.90 0.84 -11.78
CA ALA A 177 -15.52 1.39 -12.98
C ALA A 177 -14.68 1.09 -14.25
N ALA A 178 -13.35 1.27 -14.15
CA ALA A 178 -12.44 0.98 -15.26
C ALA A 178 -12.40 -0.52 -15.59
N ASP A 179 -12.36 -1.38 -14.58
CA ASP A 179 -12.32 -2.83 -14.75
C ASP A 179 -13.64 -3.37 -15.30
N ALA A 180 -14.80 -2.90 -14.80
CA ALA A 180 -16.11 -3.26 -15.32
C ALA A 180 -16.28 -2.85 -16.80
N ASN A 181 -15.77 -1.67 -17.17
CA ASN A 181 -15.78 -1.24 -18.57
C ASN A 181 -14.90 -2.12 -19.45
N ARG A 182 -13.70 -2.49 -18.97
CA ARG A 182 -12.79 -3.38 -19.69
C ARG A 182 -13.37 -4.79 -19.89
N SER A 183 -14.08 -5.29 -18.89
CA SER A 183 -14.75 -6.60 -18.91
C SER A 183 -16.08 -6.60 -19.71
N GLY A 184 -16.43 -5.51 -20.40
CA GLY A 184 -17.63 -5.44 -21.25
C GLY A 184 -18.96 -5.29 -20.50
N HIS A 185 -18.95 -4.83 -19.24
CA HIS A 185 -20.13 -4.61 -18.41
C HIS A 185 -20.46 -3.11 -18.24
N PRO A 186 -20.95 -2.41 -19.28
CA PRO A 186 -21.12 -0.94 -19.25
C PRO A 186 -22.11 -0.46 -18.18
N GLY A 187 -23.15 -1.26 -17.90
CA GLY A 187 -24.13 -0.93 -16.86
C GLY A 187 -23.53 -0.96 -15.45
N LEU A 188 -22.56 -1.84 -15.20
CA LEU A 188 -21.84 -1.93 -13.94
C LEU A 188 -20.78 -0.81 -13.84
N ALA A 189 -20.09 -0.52 -14.96
CA ALA A 189 -19.18 0.61 -15.05
C ALA A 189 -19.87 1.94 -14.72
N ASP A 190 -21.10 2.17 -15.22
CA ASP A 190 -21.87 3.36 -14.89
C ASP A 190 -22.31 3.41 -13.41
N ALA A 191 -22.63 2.25 -12.83
CA ALA A 191 -22.95 2.16 -11.41
C ALA A 191 -21.75 2.54 -10.52
N PHE A 192 -20.54 2.07 -10.85
CA PHE A 192 -19.31 2.48 -10.14
C PHE A 192 -18.91 3.91 -10.47
N ARG A 193 -19.13 4.39 -11.69
CA ARG A 193 -18.88 5.80 -12.07
C ARG A 193 -19.63 6.77 -11.17
N THR A 194 -20.91 6.54 -10.93
CA THR A 194 -21.71 7.40 -10.05
C THR A 194 -21.14 7.43 -8.63
N ARG A 195 -20.74 6.26 -8.10
CA ARG A 195 -20.10 6.14 -6.80
C ARG A 195 -18.74 6.86 -6.76
N ALA A 196 -17.93 6.72 -7.82
CA ALA A 196 -16.63 7.36 -7.94
C ALA A 196 -16.75 8.88 -7.97
N ILE A 197 -17.71 9.45 -8.70
CA ILE A 197 -17.96 10.90 -8.74
C ILE A 197 -18.38 11.39 -7.34
N ALA A 198 -19.34 10.72 -6.71
CA ALA A 198 -19.78 11.09 -5.37
C ALA A 198 -18.64 11.03 -4.34
N ALA A 199 -17.89 9.93 -4.30
CA ALA A 199 -16.75 9.76 -3.40
C ALA A 199 -15.63 10.77 -3.71
N GLY A 200 -15.37 11.09 -4.99
CA GLY A 200 -14.39 12.09 -5.39
C GLY A 200 -14.75 13.50 -4.92
N VAL A 201 -16.03 13.89 -5.03
CA VAL A 201 -16.51 15.18 -4.50
C VAL A 201 -16.36 15.21 -2.97
N VAL A 202 -16.78 14.15 -2.27
CA VAL A 202 -16.64 14.05 -0.81
C VAL A 202 -15.17 14.08 -0.40
N SER A 203 -14.29 13.40 -1.12
CA SER A 203 -12.83 13.44 -0.88
C SER A 203 -12.29 14.87 -0.97
N GLY A 204 -12.67 15.59 -2.01
CA GLY A 204 -12.27 17.00 -2.20
C GLY A 204 -12.78 17.91 -1.07
N LEU A 205 -14.03 17.75 -0.66
CA LEU A 205 -14.61 18.53 0.45
C LEU A 205 -13.92 18.24 1.78
N VAL A 206 -13.65 16.98 2.09
CA VAL A 206 -12.95 16.58 3.32
C VAL A 206 -11.49 17.02 3.29
N ALA A 207 -10.81 16.97 2.13
CA ALA A 207 -9.45 17.48 1.99
C ALA A 207 -9.39 19.00 2.25
N VAL A 208 -10.33 19.78 1.72
CA VAL A 208 -10.44 21.22 2.02
C VAL A 208 -10.76 21.46 3.49
N ALA A 209 -11.70 20.70 4.07
CA ALA A 209 -12.00 20.79 5.50
C ALA A 209 -10.79 20.46 6.37
N GLY A 210 -10.00 19.44 5.98
CA GLY A 210 -8.75 19.10 6.65
C GLY A 210 -7.73 20.23 6.62
N LEU A 211 -7.58 20.88 5.48
CA LEU A 211 -6.70 22.05 5.36
C LEU A 211 -7.18 23.21 6.26
N LEU A 212 -8.49 23.44 6.35
CA LEU A 212 -9.05 24.45 7.25
C LEU A 212 -8.82 24.10 8.73
N VAL A 213 -8.97 22.83 9.11
CA VAL A 213 -8.68 22.34 10.48
C VAL A 213 -7.21 22.58 10.82
N MET A 214 -6.29 22.25 9.90
CA MET A 214 -4.85 22.51 10.10
C MET A 214 -4.54 24.01 10.28
N GLY A 215 -5.27 24.88 9.58
CA GLY A 215 -5.13 26.35 9.70
C GLY A 215 -5.63 26.93 11.02
N THR A 216 -6.47 26.21 11.80
CA THR A 216 -6.94 26.68 13.12
C THR A 216 -5.95 26.37 14.24
N ASP A 217 -5.02 25.44 14.02
CA ASP A 217 -4.05 24.97 15.04
C ASP A 217 -2.66 25.60 14.88
N ASP A 218 -2.51 26.64 14.02
CA ASP A 218 -1.21 27.28 13.70
C ASP A 218 -0.11 26.25 13.38
N SER A 219 -0.51 25.16 12.70
CA SER A 219 0.40 24.06 12.42
C SER A 219 1.38 24.43 11.30
N SER A 220 2.66 24.14 11.48
CA SER A 220 3.71 24.36 10.46
C SER A 220 3.40 23.65 9.14
N ILE A 221 2.63 22.56 9.19
CA ILE A 221 2.11 21.84 8.01
C ILE A 221 1.15 22.72 7.18
N TYR A 222 0.31 23.52 7.83
CA TYR A 222 -0.59 24.42 7.09
C TYR A 222 0.20 25.43 6.26
N ASP A 223 1.20 26.07 6.86
CA ASP A 223 2.07 27.02 6.16
C ASP A 223 2.83 26.34 5.02
N GLY A 224 3.34 25.13 5.25
CA GLY A 224 4.00 24.33 4.22
C GLY A 224 3.08 23.92 3.05
N LEU A 225 1.81 23.60 3.32
CA LEU A 225 0.83 23.24 2.29
C LEU A 225 0.27 24.45 1.55
N THR A 226 0.30 25.65 2.15
CA THR A 226 -0.23 26.89 1.56
C THR A 226 0.85 27.77 0.94
N SER A 227 2.10 27.36 1.00
CA SER A 227 3.24 28.09 0.42
C SER A 227 4.23 27.14 -0.31
N GLY A 228 5.11 27.72 -1.10
CA GLY A 228 6.23 27.01 -1.71
C GLY A 228 5.85 25.75 -2.52
N ALA A 229 6.65 24.69 -2.37
CA ALA A 229 6.49 23.44 -3.11
C ALA A 229 5.25 22.63 -2.66
N GLY A 230 4.84 22.74 -1.38
CA GLY A 230 3.63 22.09 -0.88
C GLY A 230 2.37 22.65 -1.55
N LEU A 231 2.28 23.97 -1.75
CA LEU A 231 1.16 24.58 -2.48
C LEU A 231 1.07 24.07 -3.92
N VAL A 232 2.21 23.91 -4.59
CA VAL A 232 2.24 23.34 -5.95
C VAL A 232 1.67 21.91 -5.95
N ALA A 233 2.02 21.08 -4.97
CA ALA A 233 1.47 19.73 -4.83
C ALA A 233 -0.04 19.74 -4.54
N VAL A 234 -0.53 20.66 -3.70
CA VAL A 234 -1.97 20.85 -3.43
C VAL A 234 -2.71 21.23 -4.72
N ILE A 235 -2.17 22.16 -5.51
CA ILE A 235 -2.76 22.55 -6.80
C ILE A 235 -2.78 21.37 -7.77
N ILE A 236 -1.67 20.63 -7.89
CA ILE A 236 -1.59 19.43 -8.76
C ILE A 236 -2.64 18.40 -8.31
N SER A 237 -2.75 18.14 -7.01
CA SER A 237 -3.76 17.22 -6.48
C SER A 237 -5.18 17.66 -6.81
N GLY A 238 -5.50 18.94 -6.60
CA GLY A 238 -6.81 19.50 -6.92
C GLY A 238 -7.14 19.41 -8.42
N LEU A 239 -6.22 19.81 -9.29
CA LEU A 239 -6.40 19.74 -10.74
C LEU A 239 -6.54 18.29 -11.23
N ALA A 240 -5.72 17.36 -10.71
CA ALA A 240 -5.81 15.96 -11.05
C ALA A 240 -7.12 15.33 -10.54
N GLY A 241 -7.58 15.71 -9.33
CA GLY A 241 -8.86 15.25 -8.78
C GLY A 241 -10.07 15.75 -9.59
N ILE A 242 -10.10 17.03 -9.95
CA ILE A 242 -11.12 17.60 -10.85
C ILE A 242 -11.03 16.93 -12.22
N GLY A 243 -9.81 16.75 -12.76
CA GLY A 243 -9.59 16.06 -14.02
C GLY A 243 -10.12 14.62 -14.00
N ALA A 244 -9.93 13.89 -12.91
CA ALA A 244 -10.46 12.55 -12.75
C ALA A 244 -12.00 12.55 -12.77
N ILE A 245 -12.67 13.49 -12.10
CA ILE A 245 -14.14 13.63 -12.13
C ILE A 245 -14.61 13.96 -13.55
N VAL A 246 -13.97 14.89 -14.26
CA VAL A 246 -14.31 15.24 -15.65
C VAL A 246 -14.15 14.02 -16.57
N LEU A 247 -13.06 13.27 -16.41
CA LEU A 247 -12.82 12.05 -17.19
C LEU A 247 -13.85 10.95 -16.89
N LEU A 248 -14.30 10.81 -15.62
CA LEU A 248 -15.40 9.90 -15.25
C LEU A 248 -16.72 10.34 -15.90
N VAL A 249 -17.05 11.65 -15.92
CA VAL A 249 -18.22 12.17 -16.61
C VAL A 249 -18.14 11.89 -18.10
N ALA A 250 -16.95 12.03 -18.70
CA ALA A 250 -16.71 11.75 -20.13
C ALA A 250 -16.56 10.24 -20.42
N ARG A 251 -16.74 9.35 -19.44
CA ARG A 251 -16.57 7.88 -19.54
C ARG A 251 -15.21 7.42 -20.01
N LYS A 252 -14.18 8.20 -19.77
CA LYS A 252 -12.76 7.87 -20.05
C LYS A 252 -12.13 7.19 -18.83
N PHE A 253 -12.60 6.00 -18.50
CA PHE A 253 -12.30 5.31 -17.23
C PHE A 253 -10.82 5.04 -17.01
N SER A 254 -10.06 4.61 -18.03
CA SER A 254 -8.62 4.34 -17.90
C SER A 254 -7.83 5.61 -17.58
N ALA A 255 -8.15 6.73 -18.22
CA ALA A 255 -7.53 8.02 -17.92
C ALA A 255 -7.94 8.56 -16.54
N ALA A 256 -9.21 8.35 -16.13
CA ALA A 256 -9.70 8.70 -14.82
C ALA A 256 -8.94 7.95 -13.70
N ARG A 257 -8.60 6.68 -13.92
CA ARG A 257 -7.79 5.87 -13.01
C ARG A 257 -6.41 6.49 -12.77
N VAL A 258 -5.73 6.90 -13.83
CA VAL A 258 -4.41 7.55 -13.73
C VAL A 258 -4.51 8.91 -13.04
N ALA A 259 -5.52 9.71 -13.39
CA ALA A 259 -5.73 11.02 -12.78
C ALA A 259 -6.06 10.91 -11.27
N ALA A 260 -6.86 9.93 -10.86
CA ALA A 260 -7.17 9.66 -9.45
C ALA A 260 -5.93 9.21 -8.67
N ALA A 261 -5.11 8.33 -9.26
CA ALA A 261 -3.84 7.90 -8.67
C ALA A 261 -2.88 9.08 -8.50
N LEU A 262 -2.75 9.93 -9.52
CA LEU A 262 -1.93 11.14 -9.47
C LEU A 262 -2.42 12.13 -8.40
N ALA A 263 -3.73 12.35 -8.31
CA ALA A 263 -4.32 13.21 -7.28
C ALA A 263 -3.95 12.74 -5.87
N THR A 264 -4.08 11.43 -5.62
CA THR A 264 -3.78 10.82 -4.32
C THR A 264 -2.27 10.87 -4.02
N ALA A 265 -1.42 10.54 -4.99
CA ALA A 265 0.04 10.63 -4.83
C ALA A 265 0.51 12.06 -4.57
N ALA A 266 -0.13 13.06 -5.19
CA ALA A 266 0.18 14.47 -4.96
C ALA A 266 -0.20 14.94 -3.54
N VAL A 267 -1.23 14.39 -2.90
CA VAL A 267 -1.52 14.65 -1.47
C VAL A 267 -0.37 14.17 -0.60
N VAL A 268 0.14 12.95 -0.82
CA VAL A 268 1.27 12.40 -0.07
C VAL A 268 2.54 13.23 -0.30
N ALA A 269 2.82 13.59 -1.55
CA ALA A 269 3.95 14.45 -1.89
C ALA A 269 3.82 15.83 -1.23
N GLY A 270 2.62 16.41 -1.22
CA GLY A 270 2.34 17.69 -0.57
C GLY A 270 2.62 17.65 0.93
N TRP A 271 2.17 16.58 1.60
CA TRP A 271 2.51 16.37 3.01
C TRP A 271 4.01 16.28 3.23
N GLY A 272 4.74 15.45 2.47
CA GLY A 272 6.19 15.30 2.63
C GLY A 272 6.95 16.61 2.38
N LEU A 273 6.52 17.40 1.37
CA LEU A 273 7.12 18.71 1.09
C LEU A 273 6.83 19.74 2.17
N ALA A 274 5.62 19.72 2.74
CA ALA A 274 5.22 20.60 3.83
C ALA A 274 5.89 20.23 5.17
N GLN A 275 6.16 18.92 5.38
CA GLN A 275 6.84 18.42 6.58
C GLN A 275 8.33 18.75 6.57
N SER A 276 8.97 18.82 5.40
CA SER A 276 10.40 19.06 5.26
C SER A 276 10.79 20.50 5.72
N PRO A 277 11.94 20.68 6.42
CA PRO A 277 13.02 19.71 6.63
C PRO A 277 12.81 18.78 7.85
N ASP A 278 11.81 19.04 8.69
CA ASP A 278 11.60 18.30 9.93
C ASP A 278 10.87 16.96 9.64
N ILE A 279 11.37 15.87 10.23
CA ILE A 279 10.71 14.56 10.14
C ILE A 279 9.79 14.33 11.35
N LEU A 280 10.17 14.85 12.52
CA LEU A 280 9.40 14.98 13.75
C LEU A 280 9.64 16.37 14.36
N PRO A 281 8.80 16.85 15.29
CA PRO A 281 9.00 18.14 15.93
C PRO A 281 10.40 18.30 16.54
N GLY A 282 11.17 19.29 16.02
CA GLY A 282 12.52 19.60 16.49
C GLY A 282 13.59 18.59 16.06
N LEU A 283 13.30 17.71 15.08
CA LEU A 283 14.27 16.77 14.53
C LEU A 283 14.22 16.82 13.00
N THR A 284 15.29 17.31 12.40
CA THR A 284 15.43 17.36 10.95
C THR A 284 15.77 16.00 10.35
N ILE A 285 15.52 15.85 9.04
CA ILE A 285 15.85 14.62 8.29
C ILE A 285 17.34 14.27 8.41
N ASP A 286 18.23 15.29 8.36
CA ASP A 286 19.69 15.07 8.45
C ASP A 286 20.12 14.62 9.86
N GLU A 287 19.52 15.17 10.91
CA GLU A 287 19.82 14.80 12.30
C GLU A 287 19.26 13.42 12.67
N ALA A 288 18.10 13.04 12.10
CA ALA A 288 17.46 11.76 12.33
C ALA A 288 18.13 10.58 11.62
N ALA A 289 18.96 10.88 10.64
CA ALA A 289 19.49 9.88 9.72
C ALA A 289 20.51 8.95 10.40
N ALA A 290 20.42 7.67 10.07
CA ALA A 290 21.46 6.69 10.43
C ALA A 290 22.81 7.07 9.77
N PRO A 291 23.94 6.55 10.29
CA PRO A 291 25.26 6.81 9.69
C PRO A 291 25.31 6.50 8.19
N ASP A 292 26.10 7.26 7.43
CA ASP A 292 26.20 7.19 5.97
C ASP A 292 26.43 5.78 5.43
N ASN A 293 27.26 4.99 6.08
CA ASN A 293 27.53 3.60 5.71
C ASN A 293 26.27 2.71 5.77
N VAL A 294 25.38 2.96 6.72
CA VAL A 294 24.09 2.25 6.84
C VAL A 294 23.16 2.66 5.71
N ILE A 295 23.06 3.97 5.44
CA ILE A 295 22.22 4.49 4.35
C ILE A 295 22.72 3.97 3.00
N ILE A 296 24.02 3.99 2.73
CA ILE A 296 24.60 3.47 1.48
C ILE A 296 24.28 1.97 1.34
N ALA A 297 24.46 1.18 2.40
CA ALA A 297 24.13 -0.25 2.36
C ALA A 297 22.64 -0.49 2.10
N LEU A 298 21.76 0.30 2.74
CA LEU A 298 20.31 0.25 2.51
C LEU A 298 19.96 0.58 1.06
N LEU A 299 20.50 1.68 0.51
CA LEU A 299 20.21 2.10 -0.86
C LEU A 299 20.72 1.08 -1.89
N PHE A 300 21.86 0.46 -1.63
CA PHE A 300 22.40 -0.62 -2.45
C PHE A 300 21.48 -1.84 -2.43
N ALA A 301 21.03 -2.26 -1.25
CA ALA A 301 20.08 -3.37 -1.08
C ALA A 301 18.73 -3.09 -1.80
N ILE A 302 18.21 -1.87 -1.66
CA ILE A 302 16.98 -1.44 -2.36
C ILE A 302 17.20 -1.47 -3.88
N GLY A 303 18.32 -0.93 -4.39
CA GLY A 303 18.64 -0.93 -5.82
C GLY A 303 18.62 -2.33 -6.41
N ILE A 304 19.26 -3.28 -5.73
CA ILE A 304 19.24 -4.69 -6.14
C ILE A 304 17.83 -5.27 -6.05
N GLY A 305 17.11 -5.02 -4.95
CA GLY A 305 15.73 -5.49 -4.77
C GLY A 305 14.81 -4.99 -5.89
N LEU A 306 14.94 -3.74 -6.30
CA LEU A 306 14.16 -3.15 -7.40
C LEU A 306 14.43 -3.80 -8.75
N LEU A 307 15.67 -4.24 -9.02
CA LEU A 307 16.00 -4.97 -10.26
C LEU A 307 15.24 -6.30 -10.40
N VAL A 308 14.83 -6.90 -9.29
CA VAL A 308 14.01 -8.12 -9.27
C VAL A 308 12.53 -7.78 -9.17
N LEU A 309 12.17 -6.86 -8.26
CA LEU A 309 10.79 -6.53 -7.94
C LEU A 309 10.06 -5.88 -9.12
N VAL A 310 10.69 -4.89 -9.79
CA VAL A 310 10.03 -4.14 -10.88
C VAL A 310 9.65 -5.05 -12.06
N PRO A 311 10.53 -5.91 -12.60
CA PRO A 311 10.13 -6.85 -13.64
C PRO A 311 9.07 -7.85 -13.17
N SER A 312 9.15 -8.32 -11.92
CA SER A 312 8.18 -9.28 -11.36
C SER A 312 6.78 -8.67 -11.24
N ILE A 313 6.69 -7.43 -10.73
CA ILE A 313 5.43 -6.69 -10.65
C ILE A 313 4.90 -6.38 -12.06
N ALA A 314 5.76 -5.92 -12.98
CA ALA A 314 5.35 -5.63 -14.36
C ALA A 314 4.79 -6.89 -15.05
N LEU A 315 5.42 -8.04 -14.83
CA LEU A 315 4.92 -9.32 -15.33
C LEU A 315 3.57 -9.69 -14.71
N LEU A 316 3.44 -9.59 -13.38
CA LEU A 316 2.19 -9.88 -12.67
C LEU A 316 1.03 -9.02 -13.20
N TYR A 317 1.23 -7.71 -13.24
CA TYR A 317 0.20 -6.80 -13.74
C TYR A 317 -0.07 -6.99 -15.24
N GLY A 318 0.94 -7.30 -16.05
CA GLY A 318 0.77 -7.66 -17.45
C GLY A 318 -0.15 -8.88 -17.59
N LEU A 319 0.11 -9.96 -16.86
CA LEU A 319 -0.71 -11.18 -16.89
C LEU A 319 -2.14 -10.94 -16.39
N VAL A 320 -2.31 -10.11 -15.35
CA VAL A 320 -3.64 -9.72 -14.84
C VAL A 320 -4.39 -8.88 -15.87
N LEU A 321 -3.73 -7.91 -16.49
CA LEU A 321 -4.34 -7.04 -17.50
C LEU A 321 -4.69 -7.77 -18.79
N ASP A 322 -3.91 -8.80 -19.16
CA ASP A 322 -4.18 -9.67 -20.32
C ASP A 322 -5.31 -10.67 -20.06
N GLY A 323 -5.92 -10.67 -18.85
CA GLY A 323 -7.04 -11.55 -18.50
C GLY A 323 -6.67 -13.03 -18.36
N ARG A 324 -5.39 -13.36 -18.24
CA ARG A 324 -4.94 -14.77 -18.12
C ARG A 324 -5.43 -15.45 -16.84
N PHE A 325 -5.78 -14.67 -15.81
CA PHE A 325 -6.39 -15.19 -14.58
C PHE A 325 -7.93 -15.26 -14.67
N ASP A 326 -8.58 -14.64 -15.68
CA ASP A 326 -10.03 -14.66 -15.85
C ASP A 326 -10.51 -16.03 -16.35
N SER A 327 -9.69 -16.74 -17.15
CA SER A 327 -10.01 -18.06 -17.69
C SER A 327 -9.98 -19.19 -16.67
N ALA A 328 -9.30 -19.01 -15.53
CA ALA A 328 -9.26 -20.01 -14.47
C ALA A 328 -10.55 -20.07 -13.63
N THR A 329 -11.43 -19.07 -13.74
CA THR A 329 -12.69 -18.96 -13.01
C THR A 329 -13.91 -19.41 -13.83
N GLU A 330 -13.83 -19.46 -15.16
CA GLU A 330 -14.95 -19.93 -16.01
C GLU A 330 -15.07 -21.47 -16.06
N ASP A 331 -13.98 -22.20 -15.81
CA ASP A 331 -14.00 -23.66 -15.63
C ASP A 331 -14.30 -24.10 -14.17
N GLY A 332 -15.17 -23.37 -13.48
CA GLY A 332 -15.68 -23.64 -12.13
C GLY A 332 -16.52 -24.92 -11.98
N GLY A 333 -16.18 -25.95 -12.71
CA GLY A 333 -16.56 -27.33 -12.44
C GLY A 333 -15.52 -27.99 -11.55
N SER A 334 -15.80 -28.01 -10.25
CA SER A 334 -15.30 -29.00 -9.29
C SER A 334 -13.98 -29.69 -9.67
N ARG A 335 -12.86 -29.01 -9.50
CA ARG A 335 -11.59 -29.70 -9.25
C ARG A 335 -11.21 -29.55 -7.77
N ALA A 336 -11.98 -30.26 -6.94
CA ALA A 336 -11.50 -30.67 -5.65
C ALA A 336 -10.16 -31.39 -5.88
N GLY A 337 -9.08 -30.80 -5.33
CA GLY A 337 -7.83 -31.49 -5.07
C GLY A 337 -7.25 -32.26 -6.24
N SER A 338 -6.69 -31.59 -7.25
CA SER A 338 -5.58 -32.22 -7.95
C SER A 338 -4.45 -32.40 -6.92
N PRO A 339 -4.02 -33.63 -6.61
CA PRO A 339 -2.85 -33.78 -5.75
C PRO A 339 -1.70 -33.02 -6.40
N ILE A 340 -1.08 -32.13 -5.63
CA ILE A 340 0.16 -31.44 -6.02
C ILE A 340 1.05 -32.52 -6.60
N LYS A 341 1.29 -32.47 -7.92
CA LYS A 341 2.23 -33.41 -8.57
C LYS A 341 3.54 -33.31 -7.77
N PRO A 342 4.12 -34.44 -7.33
CA PRO A 342 5.39 -34.40 -6.65
C PRO A 342 6.37 -33.62 -7.55
N ILE A 343 6.94 -32.55 -7.02
CA ILE A 343 7.99 -31.78 -7.70
C ILE A 343 9.08 -32.79 -8.09
N ASP A 344 9.39 -32.89 -9.37
CA ASP A 344 10.37 -33.81 -9.89
C ASP A 344 11.73 -33.63 -9.17
N SER A 345 12.46 -34.71 -9.05
CA SER A 345 13.68 -34.80 -8.21
C SER A 345 14.73 -33.69 -8.42
N PRO A 346 14.91 -33.09 -9.63
CA PRO A 346 15.79 -31.94 -9.84
C PRO A 346 15.26 -30.64 -9.23
N GLU A 347 13.95 -30.38 -9.33
CA GLU A 347 13.33 -29.15 -8.78
C GLU A 347 13.29 -29.18 -7.26
N ARG A 348 13.00 -30.33 -6.66
CA ARG A 348 13.03 -30.50 -5.20
C ARG A 348 14.45 -30.27 -4.64
N ARG A 349 15.50 -30.70 -5.35
CA ARG A 349 16.89 -30.44 -4.96
C ARG A 349 17.24 -28.96 -5.07
N ALA A 350 16.76 -28.26 -6.10
CA ALA A 350 16.95 -26.82 -6.25
C ALA A 350 16.25 -26.03 -5.15
N VAL A 351 14.98 -26.36 -4.83
CA VAL A 351 14.23 -25.73 -3.73
C VAL A 351 14.89 -26.00 -2.38
N LEU A 352 15.29 -27.23 -2.09
CA LEU A 352 16.01 -27.55 -0.85
C LEU A 352 17.37 -26.87 -0.77
N GLY A 353 18.09 -26.74 -1.90
CA GLY A 353 19.34 -25.98 -1.99
C GLY A 353 19.13 -24.49 -1.69
N VAL A 354 18.10 -23.87 -2.24
CA VAL A 354 17.71 -22.47 -1.96
C VAL A 354 17.33 -22.29 -0.49
N LEU A 355 16.50 -23.16 0.07
CA LEU A 355 16.11 -23.11 1.49
C LEU A 355 17.31 -23.30 2.42
N ALA A 356 18.25 -24.17 2.07
CA ALA A 356 19.48 -24.39 2.84
C ALA A 356 20.40 -23.16 2.76
N LEU A 357 20.52 -22.51 1.60
CA LEU A 357 21.27 -21.27 1.42
C LEU A 357 20.65 -20.11 2.21
N LEU A 358 19.31 -19.96 2.15
CA LEU A 358 18.59 -18.95 2.90
C LEU A 358 18.70 -19.19 4.42
N GLY A 359 18.52 -20.43 4.86
CA GLY A 359 18.66 -20.81 6.28
C GLY A 359 20.09 -20.67 6.79
N GLY A 360 21.08 -21.07 6.02
CA GLY A 360 22.50 -20.89 6.34
C GLY A 360 22.90 -19.41 6.40
N GLY A 361 22.42 -18.62 5.46
CA GLY A 361 22.65 -17.18 5.43
C GLY A 361 22.01 -16.46 6.63
N ALA A 362 20.77 -16.81 6.99
CA ALA A 362 20.08 -16.27 8.16
C ALA A 362 20.79 -16.62 9.48
N LEU A 363 21.26 -17.86 9.63
CA LEU A 363 22.03 -18.30 10.81
C LEU A 363 23.35 -17.56 10.94
N LEU A 364 24.05 -17.31 9.83
CA LEU A 364 25.32 -16.59 9.82
C LEU A 364 25.14 -15.08 10.08
N SER A 365 24.01 -14.49 9.63
CA SER A 365 23.70 -13.08 9.91
C SER A 365 23.25 -12.82 11.36
N LEU A 366 22.85 -13.86 12.09
CA LEU A 366 22.58 -13.80 13.53
C LEU A 366 23.86 -13.81 14.38
N SER A 367 25.05 -14.01 13.79
CA SER A 367 26.32 -13.89 14.49
C SER A 367 26.59 -12.43 14.84
N MET A 368 26.51 -12.09 16.13
CA MET A 368 26.47 -10.73 16.67
C MET A 368 27.75 -9.90 16.51
N ASP A 369 28.86 -10.48 16.04
CA ASP A 369 30.17 -9.83 16.08
C ASP A 369 30.59 -9.12 14.79
N GLY A 370 29.71 -8.98 13.80
CA GLY A 370 30.07 -8.32 12.53
C GLY A 370 31.30 -8.97 11.85
N GLY A 371 31.64 -8.60 10.66
CA GLY A 371 32.83 -9.08 9.99
C GLY A 371 32.56 -10.11 8.89
N PHE A 372 33.54 -10.93 8.54
CA PHE A 372 33.52 -11.84 7.38
C PHE A 372 32.25 -12.71 7.30
N PHE A 373 31.79 -13.25 8.42
CA PHE A 373 30.59 -14.11 8.46
C PHE A 373 29.30 -13.37 8.14
N LEU A 374 29.18 -12.10 8.50
CA LEU A 374 28.04 -11.26 8.12
C LEU A 374 28.01 -11.04 6.60
N TYR A 375 29.14 -10.67 6.00
CA TYR A 375 29.24 -10.48 4.54
C TYR A 375 29.00 -11.78 3.78
N LEU A 376 29.53 -12.90 4.28
CA LEU A 376 29.31 -14.23 3.69
C LEU A 376 27.83 -14.63 3.78
N GLY A 377 27.17 -14.38 4.92
CA GLY A 377 25.75 -14.65 5.12
C GLY A 377 24.87 -13.86 4.15
N VAL A 378 25.14 -12.58 3.99
CA VAL A 378 24.45 -11.69 3.02
C VAL A 378 24.67 -12.18 1.59
N LEU A 379 25.91 -12.55 1.24
CA LEU A 379 26.24 -13.04 -0.11
C LEU A 379 25.54 -14.37 -0.42
N MET A 380 25.46 -15.27 0.56
CA MET A 380 24.74 -16.55 0.43
C MET A 380 23.24 -16.37 0.32
N LEU A 381 22.63 -15.45 1.09
CA LEU A 381 21.23 -15.08 0.96
C LEU A 381 20.93 -14.57 -0.45
N PHE A 382 21.80 -13.68 -0.94
CA PHE A 382 21.66 -13.09 -2.26
C PHE A 382 21.78 -14.15 -3.38
N ALA A 383 22.77 -15.03 -3.30
CA ALA A 383 22.93 -16.13 -4.24
C ALA A 383 21.71 -17.08 -4.22
N GLY A 384 21.13 -17.33 -3.04
CA GLY A 384 19.92 -18.12 -2.86
C GLY A 384 18.70 -17.50 -3.54
N VAL A 385 18.49 -16.19 -3.37
CA VAL A 385 17.39 -15.45 -4.00
C VAL A 385 17.53 -15.45 -5.53
N VAL A 386 18.73 -15.15 -6.05
CA VAL A 386 19.01 -15.13 -7.50
C VAL A 386 18.80 -16.53 -8.11
N THR A 387 19.29 -17.57 -7.45
CA THR A 387 19.13 -18.96 -7.92
C THR A 387 17.66 -19.38 -7.91
N GLY A 388 16.91 -19.00 -6.87
CA GLY A 388 15.47 -19.24 -6.77
C GLY A 388 14.69 -18.53 -7.87
N ALA A 389 14.99 -17.25 -8.11
CA ALA A 389 14.36 -16.46 -9.16
C ALA A 389 14.62 -17.02 -10.58
N ILE A 390 15.87 -17.44 -10.87
CA ILE A 390 16.24 -18.09 -12.14
C ILE A 390 15.50 -19.43 -12.32
N THR A 391 15.41 -20.23 -11.25
CA THR A 391 14.73 -21.52 -11.28
C THR A 391 13.25 -21.37 -11.52
N LEU A 392 12.62 -20.40 -10.83
CA LEU A 392 11.20 -20.05 -11.01
C LEU A 392 10.93 -19.51 -12.42
N ALA A 393 11.77 -18.61 -12.93
CA ALA A 393 11.64 -18.07 -14.28
C ALA A 393 11.76 -19.16 -15.35
N ARG A 394 12.66 -20.11 -15.19
CA ARG A 394 12.80 -21.26 -16.12
C ARG A 394 11.61 -22.20 -16.05
N SER A 395 11.09 -22.47 -14.86
CA SER A 395 9.88 -23.29 -14.68
C SER A 395 8.66 -22.63 -15.36
N LEU A 396 8.47 -21.32 -15.19
CA LEU A 396 7.39 -20.57 -15.83
C LEU A 396 7.54 -20.54 -17.35
N LEU A 397 8.74 -20.36 -17.89
CA LEU A 397 8.99 -20.34 -19.34
C LEU A 397 8.80 -21.72 -19.98
N SER A 398 9.11 -22.81 -19.27
CA SER A 398 8.85 -24.18 -19.77
C SER A 398 7.35 -24.52 -19.82
N THR A 399 6.56 -23.98 -18.89
CA THR A 399 5.10 -24.18 -18.85
C THR A 399 4.36 -23.35 -19.92
N VAL A 400 5.00 -22.30 -20.44
CA VAL A 400 4.45 -21.43 -21.50
C VAL A 400 4.80 -21.96 -22.90
N ALA A 401 5.79 -22.86 -23.01
CA ALA A 401 6.26 -23.44 -24.26
C ALA A 401 5.55 -24.76 -24.64
N GLU A 402 4.76 -25.34 -23.73
CA GLU A 402 3.83 -26.46 -23.96
C GLU A 402 2.40 -25.95 -24.16
#